data_2fec241295068e46ba99e13e25749ceb
#
_entry.id   2fec241295068e46ba99e13e25749ceb
#
_cell.length_a   1.000
_cell.length_b   1.000
_cell.length_c   1.000
_cell.angle_alpha   90.00
_cell.angle_beta   90.00
_cell.angle_gamma   90.00
#
_symmetry.space_group_name_H-M   'P 1'
#
loop_
_entity.id
_entity.type
_entity.pdbx_description
1 polymer ?
#
loop_
_entity_poly.entity_id
_entity_poly.type
_entity_poly.pdbx_seq_one_letter_code
_entity_poly.pdbx_strand_id
1 'polypeptide(L)'
;AATAEGFLGMVMRMPVQVGVIDWNLPALGGARLIDVLRAQPNAPRLVVYAEDTGDIPRKAMAAGAAGFVSRSESVERFLETCLAVAKGQMVFPFLDVRGLKQDPIESLSPRERTLLDALSKGLTNRELARELEISANTVKFHLSNLFEKLSVKNRAQAIAFFYANRASRGEM
;
A
#
# COMPACT_ATOMS: atom_id res chain seq x y z
N ALA A 1 17.14 -3.96 15.56
CA ALA A 1 15.98 -3.94 16.45
C ALA A 1 15.01 -5.05 16.05
N ALA A 2 14.41 -5.72 17.02
CA ALA A 2 13.44 -6.78 16.75
C ALA A 2 11.99 -6.24 16.59
N THR A 3 11.75 -4.99 16.96
CA THR A 3 10.43 -4.33 16.92
C THR A 3 10.51 -2.94 16.30
N ALA A 4 9.37 -2.42 15.86
CA ALA A 4 9.24 -1.07 15.32
C ALA A 4 9.62 0.01 16.37
N GLU A 5 9.19 -0.17 17.62
CA GLU A 5 9.51 0.75 18.72
C GLU A 5 11.01 0.77 19.02
N GLY A 6 11.65 -0.42 19.02
CA GLY A 6 13.10 -0.52 19.20
C GLY A 6 13.87 0.15 18.07
N PHE A 7 13.37 0.05 16.83
CA PHE A 7 13.95 0.73 15.66
C PHE A 7 13.80 2.25 15.79
N LEU A 8 12.61 2.75 16.10
CA LEU A 8 12.34 4.15 16.33
C LEU A 8 13.23 4.73 17.44
N GLY A 9 13.33 4.03 18.58
CA GLY A 9 14.18 4.44 19.69
C GLY A 9 15.67 4.53 19.33
N MET A 10 16.14 3.68 18.40
CA MET A 10 17.51 3.71 17.89
C MET A 10 17.75 4.90 16.96
N VAL A 11 16.83 5.13 16.01
CA VAL A 11 16.90 6.25 15.05
C VAL A 11 16.85 7.61 15.77
N MET A 12 16.09 7.71 16.85
CA MET A 12 16.00 8.95 17.64
C MET A 12 17.25 9.25 18.48
N ARG A 13 18.07 8.23 18.77
CA ARG A 13 19.28 8.38 19.60
C ARG A 13 20.56 8.54 18.81
N MET A 14 20.59 8.05 17.59
CA MET A 14 21.79 8.04 16.76
C MET A 14 21.46 8.50 15.33
N PRO A 15 22.31 9.30 14.69
CA PRO A 15 22.14 9.67 13.30
C PRO A 15 22.36 8.42 12.43
N VAL A 16 21.28 7.91 11.84
CA VAL A 16 21.30 6.76 10.94
C VAL A 16 20.99 7.23 9.54
N GLN A 17 21.86 6.96 8.58
CA GLN A 17 21.64 7.36 7.19
C GLN A 17 20.69 6.40 6.46
N VAL A 18 20.83 5.10 6.71
CA VAL A 18 20.02 4.04 6.09
C VAL A 18 19.51 3.10 7.16
N GLY A 19 18.23 2.80 7.09
CA GLY A 19 17.59 1.78 7.92
C GLY A 19 17.07 0.64 7.05
N VAL A 20 17.23 -0.59 7.51
CA VAL A 20 16.63 -1.76 6.85
C VAL A 20 15.48 -2.26 7.70
N ILE A 21 14.33 -2.45 7.08
CA ILE A 21 13.11 -2.89 7.76
C ILE A 21 12.45 -4.05 7.03
N ASP A 22 11.83 -4.93 7.79
CA ASP A 22 10.93 -5.93 7.23
C ASP A 22 9.57 -5.29 6.89
N TRP A 23 9.00 -5.65 5.73
CA TRP A 23 7.65 -5.19 5.38
C TRP A 23 6.58 -5.70 6.34
N ASN A 24 6.74 -6.95 6.80
CA ASN A 24 5.80 -7.65 7.68
C ASN A 24 6.17 -7.50 9.16
N LEU A 25 6.63 -6.33 9.58
CA LEU A 25 6.91 -6.08 11.00
C LEU A 25 5.70 -6.35 11.89
N PRO A 26 5.86 -7.12 12.98
CA PRO A 26 4.79 -7.36 13.94
C PRO A 26 4.21 -6.04 14.47
N ALA A 27 2.93 -6.04 14.77
CA ALA A 27 2.14 -4.95 15.36
C ALA A 27 1.94 -3.72 14.47
N LEU A 28 3.01 -3.10 13.94
CA LEU A 28 2.91 -1.82 13.22
C LEU A 28 2.87 -1.98 11.70
N GLY A 29 3.60 -2.97 11.16
CA GLY A 29 3.81 -3.13 9.71
C GLY A 29 4.81 -2.12 9.13
N GLY A 30 5.46 -2.51 8.01
CA GLY A 30 6.49 -1.67 7.37
C GLY A 30 5.97 -0.35 6.84
N ALA A 31 4.79 -0.34 6.20
CA ALA A 31 4.20 0.87 5.63
C ALA A 31 3.98 1.95 6.70
N ARG A 32 3.42 1.58 7.84
CA ARG A 32 3.12 2.52 8.91
C ARG A 32 4.38 3.02 9.63
N LEU A 33 5.40 2.16 9.73
CA LEU A 33 6.70 2.57 10.25
C LEU A 33 7.35 3.62 9.34
N ILE A 34 7.27 3.44 8.03
CA ILE A 34 7.76 4.42 7.04
C ILE A 34 7.05 5.76 7.22
N ASP A 35 5.72 5.76 7.33
CA ASP A 35 4.92 6.98 7.54
C ASP A 35 5.32 7.73 8.81
N VAL A 36 5.50 7.02 9.92
CA VAL A 36 5.91 7.61 11.20
C VAL A 36 7.31 8.24 11.09
N LEU A 37 8.23 7.57 10.41
CA LEU A 37 9.59 8.05 10.22
C LEU A 37 9.66 9.26 9.28
N ARG A 38 8.87 9.29 8.20
CA ARG A 38 8.83 10.44 7.28
C ARG A 38 8.50 11.77 7.96
N ALA A 39 7.77 11.72 9.07
CA ALA A 39 7.44 12.90 9.86
C ALA A 39 8.63 13.42 10.71
N GLN A 40 9.73 12.66 10.80
CA GLN A 40 10.90 13.05 11.60
C GLN A 40 11.90 13.85 10.77
N PRO A 41 12.48 14.93 11.30
CA PRO A 41 13.39 15.82 10.56
C PRO A 41 14.68 15.14 10.08
N ASN A 42 15.12 14.08 10.77
CA ASN A 42 16.35 13.33 10.45
C ASN A 42 16.04 11.86 10.12
N ALA A 43 14.93 11.59 9.43
CA ALA A 43 14.54 10.25 9.07
C ALA A 43 15.61 9.56 8.20
N PRO A 44 16.01 8.33 8.52
CA PRO A 44 16.88 7.55 7.65
C PRO A 44 16.17 7.20 6.34
N ARG A 45 16.92 7.03 5.27
CA ARG A 45 16.41 6.40 4.07
C ARG A 45 16.16 4.92 4.36
N LEU A 46 15.00 4.42 3.97
CA LEU A 46 14.59 3.07 4.34
C LEU A 46 14.72 2.12 3.15
N VAL A 47 15.33 0.98 3.39
CA VAL A 47 15.35 -0.18 2.50
C VAL A 47 14.41 -1.23 3.10
N VAL A 48 13.45 -1.69 2.30
CA VAL A 48 12.56 -2.79 2.67
C VAL A 48 13.21 -4.11 2.28
N TYR A 49 13.32 -5.02 3.22
CA TYR A 49 13.81 -6.39 3.03
C TYR A 49 12.66 -7.37 3.26
N ALA A 50 12.15 -7.97 2.19
CA ALA A 50 10.95 -8.82 2.25
C ALA A 50 10.97 -9.88 1.14
N GLU A 51 10.03 -10.82 1.19
CA GLU A 51 9.76 -11.70 0.05
C GLU A 51 9.29 -10.86 -1.14
N ASP A 52 9.81 -11.17 -2.34
CA ASP A 52 9.35 -10.56 -3.59
C ASP A 52 8.08 -11.25 -4.06
N THR A 53 7.01 -11.08 -3.29
CA THR A 53 5.70 -11.64 -3.58
C THR A 53 4.70 -10.53 -3.87
N GLY A 54 4.04 -10.64 -5.01
CA GLY A 54 2.94 -9.75 -5.39
C GLY A 54 3.36 -8.29 -5.54
N ASP A 55 2.82 -7.44 -4.67
CA ASP A 55 2.82 -5.97 -4.82
C ASP A 55 3.72 -5.26 -3.79
N ILE A 56 4.51 -6.02 -3.02
CA ILE A 56 5.30 -5.47 -1.91
C ILE A 56 6.30 -4.40 -2.38
N PRO A 57 7.10 -4.60 -3.45
CA PRO A 57 8.03 -3.57 -3.92
C PRO A 57 7.32 -2.26 -4.28
N ARG A 58 6.16 -2.35 -4.94
CA ARG A 58 5.34 -1.21 -5.32
C ARG A 58 4.76 -0.49 -4.10
N LYS A 59 4.21 -1.24 -3.14
CA LYS A 59 3.68 -0.69 -1.89
C LYS A 59 4.77 -0.04 -1.05
N ALA A 60 5.96 -0.62 -0.99
CA ALA A 60 7.12 -0.06 -0.32
C ALA A 60 7.54 1.27 -0.94
N MET A 61 7.60 1.35 -2.28
CA MET A 61 7.88 2.58 -3.01
C MET A 61 6.81 3.65 -2.74
N ALA A 62 5.53 3.29 -2.83
CA ALA A 62 4.41 4.20 -2.58
C ALA A 62 4.39 4.71 -1.13
N ALA A 63 4.77 3.89 -0.16
CA ALA A 63 4.92 4.31 1.24
C ALA A 63 6.10 5.27 1.45
N GLY A 64 7.07 5.34 0.51
CA GLY A 64 8.22 6.23 0.57
C GLY A 64 9.53 5.56 0.99
N ALA A 65 9.64 4.24 0.85
CA ALA A 65 10.93 3.56 0.97
C ALA A 65 11.88 4.04 -0.14
N ALA A 66 13.17 4.05 0.15
CA ALA A 66 14.21 4.41 -0.80
C ALA A 66 14.79 3.20 -1.56
N GLY A 67 14.53 1.99 -1.07
CA GLY A 67 14.97 0.77 -1.73
C GLY A 67 14.16 -0.45 -1.31
N PHE A 68 14.28 -1.50 -2.12
CA PHE A 68 13.73 -2.83 -1.86
C PHE A 68 14.77 -3.89 -2.21
N VAL A 69 14.89 -4.90 -1.37
CA VAL A 69 15.70 -6.09 -1.61
C VAL A 69 14.88 -7.32 -1.27
N SER A 70 14.83 -8.27 -2.20
CA SER A 70 14.19 -9.55 -1.95
C SER A 70 15.02 -10.40 -0.98
N ARG A 71 14.33 -11.19 -0.15
CA ARG A 71 14.99 -12.19 0.71
C ARG A 71 15.70 -13.29 -0.08
N SER A 72 15.35 -13.48 -1.34
CA SER A 72 15.99 -14.43 -2.25
C SER A 72 17.27 -13.91 -2.90
N GLU A 73 17.57 -12.60 -2.76
CA GLU A 73 18.77 -12.01 -3.33
C GLU A 73 20.01 -12.29 -2.47
N SER A 74 21.18 -12.15 -3.10
CA SER A 74 22.47 -12.38 -2.42
C SER A 74 22.80 -11.28 -1.42
N VAL A 75 23.70 -11.58 -0.49
CA VAL A 75 24.18 -10.60 0.50
C VAL A 75 24.90 -9.43 -0.20
N GLU A 76 25.62 -9.70 -1.29
CA GLU A 76 26.30 -8.70 -2.09
C GLU A 76 25.30 -7.69 -2.66
N ARG A 77 24.18 -8.19 -3.23
CA ARG A 77 23.11 -7.34 -3.77
C ARG A 77 22.45 -6.51 -2.69
N PHE A 78 22.23 -7.10 -1.52
CA PHE A 78 21.72 -6.39 -0.34
C PHE A 78 22.63 -5.22 0.05
N LEU A 79 23.94 -5.46 0.16
CA LEU A 79 24.92 -4.44 0.53
C LEU A 79 25.02 -3.33 -0.53
N GLU A 80 25.06 -3.71 -1.82
CA GLU A 80 25.03 -2.75 -2.94
C GLU A 80 23.83 -1.81 -2.87
N THR A 81 22.64 -2.36 -2.61
CA THR A 81 21.41 -1.58 -2.47
C THR A 81 21.51 -0.61 -1.29
N CYS A 82 21.97 -1.08 -0.13
CA CYS A 82 22.14 -0.21 1.04
C CYS A 82 23.13 0.95 0.77
N LEU A 83 24.24 0.64 0.10
CA LEU A 83 25.25 1.65 -0.27
C LEU A 83 24.71 2.66 -1.28
N ALA A 84 23.97 2.22 -2.29
CA ALA A 84 23.33 3.09 -3.26
C ALA A 84 22.30 4.02 -2.60
N VAL A 85 21.47 3.48 -1.70
CA VAL A 85 20.51 4.27 -0.92
C VAL A 85 21.21 5.26 0.02
N ALA A 86 22.34 4.90 0.63
CA ALA A 86 23.14 5.81 1.43
C ALA A 86 23.64 7.02 0.59
N LYS A 87 23.96 6.79 -0.68
CA LYS A 87 24.36 7.83 -1.65
C LYS A 87 23.16 8.64 -2.19
N GLY A 88 21.94 8.37 -1.76
CA GLY A 88 20.74 9.08 -2.18
C GLY A 88 20.04 8.52 -3.42
N GLN A 89 20.43 7.35 -3.90
CA GLN A 89 19.78 6.69 -5.02
C GLN A 89 18.53 5.93 -4.54
N MET A 90 17.54 5.79 -5.42
CA MET A 90 16.43 4.88 -5.21
C MET A 90 16.72 3.56 -5.93
N VAL A 91 16.58 2.42 -5.24
CA VAL A 91 16.87 1.09 -5.78
C VAL A 91 15.67 0.18 -5.57
N PHE A 92 15.01 -0.13 -6.68
CA PHE A 92 13.89 -1.08 -6.70
C PHE A 92 14.08 -2.06 -7.86
N PRO A 93 13.50 -3.27 -7.80
CA PRO A 93 13.41 -4.13 -8.97
C PRO A 93 12.67 -3.41 -10.09
N PHE A 94 12.83 -3.88 -11.33
CA PHE A 94 12.08 -3.29 -12.45
C PHE A 94 10.58 -3.35 -12.15
N LEU A 95 10.02 -2.20 -11.85
CA LEU A 95 8.58 -2.04 -11.69
C LEU A 95 8.02 -1.50 -12.99
N ASP A 96 7.03 -2.15 -13.56
CA ASP A 96 6.27 -1.54 -14.64
C ASP A 96 5.53 -0.31 -14.09
N VAL A 97 6.18 0.84 -14.21
CA VAL A 97 5.63 2.13 -13.74
C VAL A 97 4.36 2.55 -14.49
N ARG A 98 4.06 1.92 -15.64
CA ARG A 98 2.78 2.13 -16.31
C ARG A 98 1.62 1.64 -15.45
N GLY A 99 1.86 0.65 -14.58
CA GLY A 99 0.91 0.20 -13.57
C GLY A 99 0.84 1.04 -12.30
N LEU A 100 1.76 2.00 -12.06
CA LEU A 100 1.69 2.92 -10.92
C LEU A 100 0.54 3.93 -11.03
N LYS A 101 0.03 4.13 -12.24
CA LYS A 101 -1.18 4.88 -12.54
C LYS A 101 -2.36 3.97 -12.87
N GLN A 102 -2.34 2.70 -12.47
CA GLN A 102 -3.56 1.92 -12.57
C GLN A 102 -4.58 2.59 -11.68
N ASP A 103 -5.59 3.14 -12.34
CA ASP A 103 -6.82 3.56 -11.69
C ASP A 103 -7.25 2.44 -10.74
N PRO A 104 -7.39 2.70 -9.43
CA PRO A 104 -7.80 1.66 -8.48
C PRO A 104 -9.04 0.90 -8.95
N ILE A 105 -9.90 1.51 -9.76
CA ILE A 105 -11.05 0.86 -10.41
C ILE A 105 -10.62 -0.23 -11.40
N GLU A 106 -9.49 -0.08 -12.09
CA GLU A 106 -8.99 -1.11 -13.02
C GLU A 106 -8.48 -2.35 -12.29
N SER A 107 -8.02 -2.19 -11.05
CA SER A 107 -7.58 -3.30 -10.20
C SER A 107 -8.74 -4.11 -9.59
N LEU A 108 -9.98 -3.60 -9.70
CA LEU A 108 -11.17 -4.27 -9.17
C LEU A 108 -11.56 -5.46 -10.06
N SER A 109 -11.89 -6.58 -9.41
CA SER A 109 -12.54 -7.70 -10.07
C SER A 109 -13.91 -7.32 -10.65
N PRO A 110 -14.46 -8.06 -11.61
CA PRO A 110 -15.79 -7.79 -12.15
C PRO A 110 -16.87 -7.68 -11.07
N ARG A 111 -16.82 -8.52 -10.04
CA ARG A 111 -17.76 -8.49 -8.90
C ARG A 111 -17.60 -7.24 -8.04
N GLU A 112 -16.36 -6.80 -7.81
CA GLU A 112 -16.10 -5.58 -7.05
C GLU A 112 -16.52 -4.33 -7.81
N ARG A 113 -16.39 -4.31 -9.14
CA ARG A 113 -16.91 -3.22 -9.99
C ARG A 113 -18.43 -3.15 -9.93
N THR A 114 -19.12 -4.30 -10.05
CA THR A 114 -20.57 -4.36 -9.89
C THR A 114 -21.01 -3.86 -8.53
N LEU A 115 -20.29 -4.26 -7.46
CA LEU A 115 -20.58 -3.81 -6.11
C LEU A 115 -20.38 -2.29 -5.95
N LEU A 116 -19.32 -1.73 -6.54
CA LEU A 116 -19.04 -0.29 -6.49
C LEU A 116 -20.10 0.51 -7.27
N ASP A 117 -20.53 0.03 -8.44
CA ASP A 117 -21.60 0.64 -9.23
C ASP A 117 -22.94 0.63 -8.46
N ALA A 118 -23.33 -0.51 -7.89
CA ALA A 118 -24.52 -0.63 -7.07
C ALA A 118 -24.46 0.26 -5.80
N LEU A 119 -23.26 0.38 -5.21
CA LEU A 119 -23.01 1.28 -4.08
C LEU A 119 -23.21 2.75 -4.46
N SER A 120 -22.76 3.15 -5.65
CA SER A 120 -22.89 4.52 -6.17
C SER A 120 -24.35 4.93 -6.41
N LYS A 121 -25.23 3.97 -6.68
CA LYS A 121 -26.69 4.16 -6.82
C LYS A 121 -27.40 4.34 -5.46
N GLY A 122 -26.67 4.29 -4.36
CA GLY A 122 -27.21 4.51 -3.02
C GLY A 122 -27.83 3.28 -2.35
N LEU A 123 -27.70 2.08 -2.93
CA LEU A 123 -28.30 0.85 -2.40
C LEU A 123 -27.78 0.49 -1.00
N THR A 124 -28.65 0.18 -0.08
CA THR A 124 -28.31 -0.32 1.26
C THR A 124 -27.66 -1.71 1.20
N ASN A 125 -26.99 -2.14 2.26
CA ASN A 125 -26.38 -3.48 2.31
C ASN A 125 -27.41 -4.61 2.13
N ARG A 126 -28.68 -4.40 2.51
CA ARG A 126 -29.77 -5.36 2.29
C ARG A 126 -30.16 -5.44 0.81
N GLU A 127 -30.23 -4.31 0.14
CA GLU A 127 -30.51 -4.23 -1.29
C GLU A 127 -29.36 -4.81 -2.11
N LEU A 128 -28.12 -4.48 -1.76
CA LEU A 128 -26.92 -5.10 -2.36
C LEU A 128 -26.92 -6.62 -2.20
N ALA A 129 -27.31 -7.12 -1.01
CA ALA A 129 -27.39 -8.55 -0.76
C ALA A 129 -28.43 -9.23 -1.67
N ARG A 130 -29.57 -8.58 -1.92
CA ARG A 130 -30.59 -9.09 -2.85
C ARG A 130 -30.14 -9.04 -4.29
N GLU A 131 -29.54 -7.92 -4.73
CA GLU A 131 -29.10 -7.71 -6.12
C GLU A 131 -27.96 -8.66 -6.50
N LEU A 132 -27.08 -8.96 -5.55
CA LEU A 132 -25.91 -9.84 -5.76
C LEU A 132 -26.17 -11.31 -5.35
N GLU A 133 -27.37 -11.62 -4.89
CA GLU A 133 -27.78 -12.96 -4.43
C GLU A 133 -26.87 -13.56 -3.36
N ILE A 134 -26.40 -12.73 -2.40
CA ILE A 134 -25.51 -13.11 -1.31
C ILE A 134 -26.05 -12.64 0.04
N SER A 135 -25.44 -13.12 1.14
CA SER A 135 -25.85 -12.67 2.48
C SER A 135 -25.39 -11.22 2.76
N ALA A 136 -26.14 -10.52 3.64
CA ALA A 136 -25.74 -9.18 4.09
C ALA A 136 -24.37 -9.15 4.79
N ASN A 137 -23.98 -10.26 5.43
CA ASN A 137 -22.64 -10.38 6.03
C ASN A 137 -21.55 -10.52 4.96
N THR A 138 -21.85 -11.25 3.89
CA THR A 138 -20.94 -11.36 2.71
C THR A 138 -20.78 -10.00 2.04
N VAL A 139 -21.85 -9.19 1.93
CA VAL A 139 -21.75 -7.81 1.42
C VAL A 139 -20.83 -6.98 2.28
N LYS A 140 -20.93 -7.03 3.61
CA LYS A 140 -20.04 -6.29 4.51
C LYS A 140 -18.57 -6.67 4.29
N PHE A 141 -18.30 -7.96 4.14
CA PHE A 141 -16.94 -8.45 3.86
C PHE A 141 -16.40 -7.91 2.52
N HIS A 142 -17.21 -7.98 1.46
CA HIS A 142 -16.80 -7.44 0.15
C HIS A 142 -16.64 -5.92 0.15
N LEU A 143 -17.47 -5.19 0.90
CA LEU A 143 -17.32 -3.73 1.05
C LEU A 143 -16.03 -3.37 1.79
N SER A 144 -15.67 -4.12 2.85
CA SER A 144 -14.40 -3.91 3.57
C SER A 144 -13.20 -4.07 2.64
N ASN A 145 -13.17 -5.15 1.86
CA ASN A 145 -12.10 -5.41 0.89
C ASN A 145 -12.08 -4.35 -0.22
N LEU A 146 -13.24 -3.92 -0.70
CA LEU A 146 -13.37 -2.87 -1.69
C LEU A 146 -12.82 -1.54 -1.17
N PHE A 147 -13.16 -1.15 0.06
CA PHE A 147 -12.68 0.09 0.67
C PHE A 147 -11.16 0.05 0.88
N GLU A 148 -10.60 -1.09 1.26
CA GLU A 148 -9.16 -1.27 1.36
C GLU A 148 -8.47 -1.10 0.00
N LYS A 149 -8.97 -1.76 -1.06
CA LYS A 149 -8.43 -1.64 -2.42
C LYS A 149 -8.49 -0.23 -2.98
N LEU A 150 -9.58 0.49 -2.72
CA LEU A 150 -9.74 1.88 -3.13
C LEU A 150 -9.01 2.87 -2.21
N SER A 151 -8.40 2.40 -1.12
CA SER A 151 -7.77 3.24 -0.08
C SER A 151 -8.73 4.28 0.52
N VAL A 152 -10.00 3.91 0.69
CA VAL A 152 -11.04 4.75 1.29
C VAL A 152 -11.50 4.21 2.64
N LYS A 153 -11.95 5.08 3.53
CA LYS A 153 -12.29 4.72 4.92
C LYS A 153 -13.76 4.37 5.14
N ASN A 154 -14.63 4.79 4.24
CA ASN A 154 -16.08 4.62 4.41
C ASN A 154 -16.82 4.69 3.07
N ARG A 155 -18.13 4.37 3.15
CA ARG A 155 -19.05 4.37 2.01
C ARG A 155 -19.08 5.71 1.26
N ALA A 156 -19.16 6.81 1.99
CA ALA A 156 -19.26 8.13 1.38
C ALA A 156 -18.01 8.46 0.55
N GLN A 157 -16.82 8.09 1.05
CA GLN A 157 -15.57 8.25 0.32
C GLN A 157 -15.49 7.32 -0.91
N ALA A 158 -16.01 6.09 -0.84
CA ALA A 158 -16.07 5.19 -1.97
C ALA A 158 -16.96 5.73 -3.10
N ILE A 159 -18.12 6.30 -2.74
CA ILE A 159 -19.03 6.94 -3.69
C ILE A 159 -18.39 8.19 -4.31
N ALA A 160 -17.79 9.05 -3.51
CA ALA A 160 -17.07 10.23 -4.00
C ALA A 160 -15.93 9.85 -4.96
N PHE A 161 -15.16 8.81 -4.61
CA PHE A 161 -14.10 8.26 -5.44
C PHE A 161 -14.64 7.76 -6.80
N PHE A 162 -15.76 7.04 -6.81
CA PHE A 162 -16.40 6.54 -8.03
C PHE A 162 -16.75 7.69 -8.98
N TYR A 163 -17.43 8.75 -8.49
CA TYR A 163 -17.82 9.88 -9.31
C TYR A 163 -16.62 10.71 -9.79
N ALA A 164 -15.61 10.91 -8.96
CA ALA A 164 -14.39 11.62 -9.36
C ALA A 164 -13.67 10.91 -10.52
N ASN A 165 -13.61 9.58 -10.48
CA ASN A 165 -12.99 8.81 -11.56
C ASN A 165 -13.81 8.78 -12.84
N ARG A 166 -15.13 8.73 -12.77
CA ARG A 166 -16.00 8.85 -13.97
C ARG A 166 -15.85 10.19 -14.65
N ALA A 167 -15.81 11.27 -13.88
CA ALA A 167 -15.59 12.61 -14.43
C ALA A 167 -14.24 12.72 -15.16
N SER A 168 -13.20 12.08 -14.65
CA SER A 168 -11.86 12.05 -15.27
C SER A 168 -11.79 11.22 -16.57
N ARG A 169 -12.72 10.27 -16.74
CA ARG A 169 -12.81 9.40 -17.95
C ARG A 169 -13.73 9.94 -19.03
N GLY A 170 -14.42 11.06 -18.79
CA GLY A 170 -15.37 11.66 -19.76
C GLY A 170 -16.65 10.85 -19.96
N GLU A 171 -16.96 9.91 -19.06
CA GLU A 171 -18.18 9.11 -19.06
C GLU A 171 -19.28 9.85 -18.25
N MET A 172 -19.86 10.89 -18.85
CA MET A 172 -21.11 11.50 -18.34
C MET A 172 -22.32 10.89 -19.02
#